data_c9a536dec653e85bc3617d640484641a
#
_entry.id   c9a536dec653e85bc3617d640484641a
#
_cell.length_a   1.000
_cell.length_b   1.000
_cell.length_c   1.000
_cell.angle_alpha   90.00
_cell.angle_beta   90.00
_cell.angle_gamma   90.00
#
_symmetry.space_group_name_H-M   'P 1'
#
loop_
_entity.id
_entity.type
_entity.pdbx_description
1 polymer ?
#
loop_
_entity_poly.entity_id
_entity_poly.type
_entity_poly.pdbx_seq_one_letter_code
_entity_poly.pdbx_strand_id
1 'polypeptide(L)'
;DHLAAGLPLGIRQRLSLAVAIIHKPEMLILDEPTSGVDPVARDSFWELLIGLSRNDGVTIFISTHFMNEGARCDRISLMHAGKVLASDTPQALVDKRGKQTLEEAFIDYLEEATTTKEDRSEKNTGEITPATDSSFQSRPVFTSAFSPLRLLGYAYRESLEIIRDPVRLVIALLGTVILMFIMGYGITTDVEDLSF
;
A
#
# COMPACT_ATOMS: atom_id res chain seq x y z
N ASP A 1 -6.30 -33.61 2.94
CA ASP A 1 -6.81 -32.27 3.27
C ASP A 1 -5.64 -31.33 3.46
N HIS A 2 -5.25 -30.65 2.37
CA HIS A 2 -4.24 -29.60 2.47
C HIS A 2 -4.94 -28.27 2.78
N LEU A 3 -4.53 -27.62 3.87
CA LEU A 3 -4.96 -26.24 4.18
C LEU A 3 -4.54 -25.31 3.04
N ALA A 4 -5.38 -24.37 2.67
CA ALA A 4 -5.09 -23.39 1.60
C ALA A 4 -3.77 -22.64 1.80
N ALA A 5 -3.33 -22.46 3.05
CA ALA A 5 -2.05 -21.84 3.40
C ALA A 5 -0.82 -22.63 2.94
N GLY A 6 -0.94 -23.95 2.74
CA GLY A 6 0.16 -24.82 2.25
C GLY A 6 0.27 -24.88 0.72
N LEU A 7 -0.60 -24.23 -0.02
CA LEU A 7 -0.59 -24.23 -1.47
C LEU A 7 0.46 -23.22 -2.00
N PRO A 8 1.12 -23.51 -3.15
CA PRO A 8 1.93 -22.54 -3.87
C PRO A 8 1.17 -21.24 -4.12
N LEU A 9 1.88 -20.10 -4.10
CA LEU A 9 1.25 -18.78 -4.17
C LEU A 9 0.36 -18.60 -5.40
N GLY A 10 0.80 -19.03 -6.58
CA GLY A 10 0.01 -18.96 -7.81
C GLY A 10 -1.30 -19.74 -7.73
N ILE A 11 -1.31 -20.89 -7.05
CA ILE A 11 -2.55 -21.68 -6.84
C ILE A 11 -3.47 -20.99 -5.83
N ARG A 12 -2.92 -20.37 -4.78
CA ARG A 12 -3.71 -19.59 -3.83
C ARG A 12 -4.37 -18.39 -4.48
N GLN A 13 -3.66 -17.69 -5.37
CA GLN A 13 -4.22 -16.55 -6.11
C GLN A 13 -5.37 -16.98 -7.03
N ARG A 14 -5.23 -18.11 -7.73
CA ARG A 14 -6.31 -18.68 -8.53
C ARG A 14 -7.51 -19.11 -7.69
N LEU A 15 -7.27 -19.70 -6.52
CA LEU A 15 -8.33 -20.06 -5.58
C LEU A 15 -9.07 -18.83 -5.07
N SER A 16 -8.34 -17.76 -4.70
CA SER A 16 -8.94 -16.49 -4.29
C SER A 16 -9.77 -15.84 -5.40
N LEU A 17 -9.28 -15.88 -6.64
CA LEU A 17 -10.02 -15.43 -7.81
C LEU A 17 -11.29 -16.24 -8.01
N ALA A 18 -11.20 -17.59 -7.93
CA ALA A 18 -12.36 -18.49 -8.09
C ALA A 18 -13.45 -18.19 -7.04
N VAL A 19 -13.06 -17.92 -5.80
CA VAL A 19 -14.00 -17.51 -4.73
C VAL A 19 -14.62 -16.15 -5.06
N ALA A 20 -13.83 -15.19 -5.54
CA ALA A 20 -14.31 -13.86 -5.88
C ALA A 20 -15.31 -13.82 -7.04
N ILE A 21 -15.23 -14.78 -7.98
CA ILE A 21 -16.12 -14.82 -9.15
C ILE A 21 -17.34 -15.74 -8.99
N ILE A 22 -17.47 -16.49 -7.88
CA ILE A 22 -18.54 -17.46 -7.66
C ILE A 22 -19.93 -16.83 -7.77
N HIS A 23 -20.08 -15.59 -7.32
CA HIS A 23 -21.34 -14.84 -7.34
C HIS A 23 -21.55 -14.02 -8.62
N LYS A 24 -20.70 -14.24 -9.66
CA LYS A 24 -20.75 -13.54 -10.97
C LYS A 24 -20.79 -12.02 -10.84
N PRO A 25 -19.76 -11.39 -10.28
CA PRO A 25 -19.72 -9.94 -10.11
C PRO A 25 -19.62 -9.24 -11.47
N GLU A 26 -20.21 -8.04 -11.57
CA GLU A 26 -20.04 -7.16 -12.73
C GLU A 26 -18.66 -6.47 -12.73
N MET A 27 -18.09 -6.29 -11.53
CA MET A 27 -16.79 -5.65 -11.33
C MET A 27 -15.94 -6.46 -10.35
N LEU A 28 -14.65 -6.58 -10.65
CA LEU A 28 -13.63 -7.22 -9.83
C LEU A 28 -12.50 -6.23 -9.54
N ILE A 29 -12.14 -6.08 -8.28
CA ILE A 29 -11.03 -5.21 -7.86
C ILE A 29 -9.94 -6.09 -7.29
N LEU A 30 -8.74 -6.01 -7.85
CA LEU A 30 -7.58 -6.82 -7.49
C LEU A 30 -6.40 -5.91 -7.15
N ASP A 31 -5.85 -6.09 -5.97
CA ASP A 31 -4.68 -5.35 -5.51
C ASP A 31 -3.43 -6.24 -5.59
N GLU A 32 -2.49 -5.86 -6.47
CA GLU A 32 -1.25 -6.60 -6.76
C GLU A 32 -1.42 -8.13 -6.86
N PRO A 33 -2.37 -8.65 -7.68
CA PRO A 33 -2.77 -10.04 -7.62
C PRO A 33 -1.67 -11.03 -8.03
N THR A 34 -0.62 -10.58 -8.69
CA THR A 34 0.47 -11.41 -9.19
C THR A 34 1.80 -11.15 -8.46
N SER A 35 1.78 -10.33 -7.42
CA SER A 35 2.98 -10.04 -6.62
C SER A 35 3.53 -11.32 -5.97
N GLY A 36 4.83 -11.59 -6.18
CA GLY A 36 5.49 -12.79 -5.68
C GLY A 36 5.12 -14.11 -6.38
N VAL A 37 4.30 -14.07 -7.43
CA VAL A 37 3.96 -15.24 -8.26
C VAL A 37 5.05 -15.45 -9.32
N ASP A 38 5.41 -16.73 -9.57
CA ASP A 38 6.36 -17.08 -10.62
C ASP A 38 5.85 -16.65 -12.01
N PRO A 39 6.74 -16.40 -13.00
CA PRO A 39 6.35 -15.86 -14.31
C PRO A 39 5.32 -16.72 -15.06
N VAL A 40 5.44 -18.05 -14.99
CA VAL A 40 4.55 -18.98 -15.73
C VAL A 40 3.15 -18.96 -15.10
N ALA A 41 3.06 -19.03 -13.79
CA ALA A 41 1.79 -18.95 -13.08
C ALA A 41 1.14 -17.56 -13.24
N ARG A 42 1.95 -16.50 -13.33
CA ARG A 42 1.51 -15.13 -13.61
C ARG A 42 0.84 -15.01 -14.97
N ASP A 43 1.49 -15.50 -16.04
CA ASP A 43 0.91 -15.46 -17.37
C ASP A 43 -0.41 -16.22 -17.44
N SER A 44 -0.46 -17.42 -16.88
CA SER A 44 -1.70 -18.18 -16.80
C SER A 44 -2.81 -17.50 -15.98
N PHE A 45 -2.45 -16.70 -14.95
CA PHE A 45 -3.40 -15.90 -14.20
C PHE A 45 -3.96 -14.74 -15.05
N TRP A 46 -3.10 -14.08 -15.82
CA TRP A 46 -3.52 -13.03 -16.75
C TRP A 46 -4.44 -13.56 -17.86
N GLU A 47 -4.19 -14.76 -18.38
CA GLU A 47 -5.10 -15.41 -19.34
C GLU A 47 -6.51 -15.59 -18.75
N LEU A 48 -6.61 -16.00 -17.47
CA LEU A 48 -7.90 -16.11 -16.79
C LEU A 48 -8.60 -14.74 -16.66
N LEU A 49 -7.87 -13.68 -16.27
CA LEU A 49 -8.43 -12.33 -16.15
C LEU A 49 -8.93 -11.80 -17.50
N ILE A 50 -8.14 -11.97 -18.56
CA ILE A 50 -8.54 -11.59 -19.91
C ILE A 50 -9.78 -12.36 -20.35
N GLY A 51 -9.83 -13.67 -20.08
CA GLY A 51 -11.00 -14.50 -20.34
C GLY A 51 -12.26 -14.00 -19.64
N LEU A 52 -12.19 -13.70 -18.34
CA LEU A 52 -13.29 -13.13 -17.57
C LEU A 52 -13.77 -11.79 -18.13
N SER A 53 -12.84 -10.92 -18.52
CA SER A 53 -13.19 -9.61 -19.07
C SER A 53 -13.81 -9.73 -20.47
N ARG A 54 -13.24 -10.54 -21.36
CA ARG A 54 -13.66 -10.62 -22.76
C ARG A 54 -14.87 -11.53 -23.01
N ASN A 55 -14.95 -12.66 -22.28
CA ASN A 55 -16.00 -13.65 -22.50
C ASN A 55 -17.20 -13.46 -21.56
N ASP A 56 -16.91 -13.10 -20.30
CA ASP A 56 -17.95 -12.97 -19.26
C ASP A 56 -18.36 -11.52 -19.02
N GLY A 57 -17.70 -10.55 -19.66
CA GLY A 57 -18.03 -9.13 -19.58
C GLY A 57 -17.73 -8.48 -18.23
N VAL A 58 -16.87 -9.10 -17.41
CA VAL A 58 -16.50 -8.57 -16.09
C VAL A 58 -15.57 -7.38 -16.24
N THR A 59 -15.90 -6.25 -15.60
CA THR A 59 -14.99 -5.11 -15.50
C THR A 59 -13.94 -5.38 -14.43
N ILE A 60 -12.65 -5.38 -14.81
CA ILE A 60 -11.58 -5.70 -13.89
C ILE A 60 -10.72 -4.48 -13.64
N PHE A 61 -10.63 -4.06 -12.37
CA PHE A 61 -9.71 -3.02 -11.92
C PHE A 61 -8.53 -3.66 -11.18
N ILE A 62 -7.30 -3.39 -11.64
CA ILE A 62 -6.09 -4.00 -11.11
C ILE A 62 -5.14 -2.90 -10.68
N SER A 63 -4.58 -2.98 -9.45
CA SER A 63 -3.38 -2.27 -9.10
C SER A 63 -2.15 -3.16 -9.34
N THR A 64 -1.10 -2.61 -9.91
CA THR A 64 0.17 -3.31 -10.12
C THR A 64 1.32 -2.31 -10.19
N HIS A 65 2.51 -2.74 -9.80
CA HIS A 65 3.75 -2.00 -9.99
C HIS A 65 4.57 -2.54 -11.18
N PHE A 66 4.05 -3.55 -11.88
CA PHE A 66 4.70 -4.13 -13.06
C PHE A 66 4.19 -3.46 -14.35
N MET A 67 5.05 -2.73 -15.05
CA MET A 67 4.68 -2.02 -16.27
C MET A 67 4.28 -2.96 -17.43
N ASN A 68 4.87 -4.15 -17.49
CA ASN A 68 4.49 -5.19 -18.45
C ASN A 68 3.07 -5.72 -18.24
N GLU A 69 2.54 -5.67 -17.01
CA GLU A 69 1.14 -5.99 -16.73
C GLU A 69 0.22 -4.84 -17.12
N GLY A 70 0.62 -3.61 -16.82
CA GLY A 70 -0.10 -2.42 -17.28
C GLY A 70 -0.27 -2.37 -18.78
N ALA A 71 0.73 -2.83 -19.55
CA ALA A 71 0.66 -2.91 -21.00
C ALA A 71 -0.41 -3.90 -21.53
N ARG A 72 -0.90 -4.84 -20.71
CA ARG A 72 -1.98 -5.79 -21.06
C ARG A 72 -3.39 -5.24 -20.82
N CYS A 73 -3.49 -4.10 -20.14
CA CYS A 73 -4.77 -3.48 -19.80
C CYS A 73 -5.30 -2.62 -20.96
N ASP A 74 -6.63 -2.45 -21.02
CA ASP A 74 -7.27 -1.56 -22.01
C ASP A 74 -6.99 -0.08 -21.69
N ARG A 75 -6.97 0.27 -20.39
CA ARG A 75 -6.65 1.60 -19.87
C ARG A 75 -5.80 1.47 -18.63
N ILE A 76 -4.92 2.45 -18.45
CA ILE A 76 -4.09 2.55 -17.27
C ILE A 76 -4.10 3.97 -16.73
N SER A 77 -3.90 4.09 -15.43
CA SER A 77 -3.69 5.35 -14.74
C SER A 77 -2.34 5.29 -14.03
N LEU A 78 -1.40 6.08 -14.49
CA LEU A 78 -0.08 6.22 -13.87
C LEU A 78 -0.21 7.08 -12.61
N MET A 79 0.24 6.56 -11.48
CA MET A 79 0.09 7.23 -10.19
C MET A 79 1.44 7.45 -9.50
N HIS A 80 1.59 8.60 -8.86
CA HIS A 80 2.74 8.90 -8.01
C HIS A 80 2.35 9.84 -6.87
N ALA A 81 2.85 9.57 -5.67
CA ALA A 81 2.63 10.39 -4.47
C ALA A 81 1.14 10.77 -4.25
N GLY A 82 0.22 9.80 -4.46
CA GLY A 82 -1.22 9.98 -4.27
C GLY A 82 -1.92 10.79 -5.36
N LYS A 83 -1.25 11.05 -6.50
CA LYS A 83 -1.82 11.78 -7.64
C LYS A 83 -1.78 10.93 -8.89
N VAL A 84 -2.79 11.09 -9.74
CA VAL A 84 -2.78 10.53 -11.10
C VAL A 84 -1.97 11.47 -11.98
N LEU A 85 -0.89 10.94 -12.59
CA LEU A 85 -0.02 11.67 -13.48
C LEU A 85 -0.63 11.73 -14.89
N ALA A 86 -1.10 10.57 -15.37
CA ALA A 86 -1.72 10.43 -16.68
C ALA A 86 -2.67 9.22 -16.68
N SER A 87 -3.69 9.25 -17.53
CA SER A 87 -4.63 8.15 -17.69
C SER A 87 -5.06 8.04 -19.15
N ASP A 88 -4.71 6.91 -19.79
CA ASP A 88 -5.09 6.61 -21.16
C ASP A 88 -4.85 5.13 -21.47
N THR A 89 -4.96 4.73 -22.76
CA THR A 89 -4.47 3.42 -23.20
C THR A 89 -2.95 3.36 -23.07
N PRO A 90 -2.35 2.19 -22.81
CA PRO A 90 -0.91 2.05 -22.71
C PRO A 90 -0.16 2.64 -23.89
N GLN A 91 -0.63 2.34 -25.12
CA GLN A 91 -0.01 2.83 -26.33
C GLN A 91 -0.09 4.35 -26.47
N ALA A 92 -1.23 4.97 -26.16
CA ALA A 92 -1.39 6.42 -26.22
C ALA A 92 -0.46 7.15 -25.24
N LEU A 93 -0.17 6.56 -24.07
CA LEU A 93 0.77 7.15 -23.10
C LEU A 93 2.20 7.10 -23.60
N VAL A 94 2.60 5.99 -24.25
CA VAL A 94 3.92 5.84 -24.90
C VAL A 94 4.09 6.84 -26.03
N ASP A 95 3.09 6.92 -26.92
CA ASP A 95 3.11 7.80 -28.10
C ASP A 95 3.17 9.29 -27.70
N LYS A 96 2.41 9.70 -26.68
CA LYS A 96 2.42 11.08 -26.17
C LYS A 96 3.79 11.55 -25.67
N ARG A 97 4.62 10.62 -25.20
CA ARG A 97 5.97 10.90 -24.70
C ARG A 97 7.05 10.58 -25.75
N GLY A 98 6.69 10.03 -26.91
CA GLY A 98 7.65 9.64 -27.93
C GLY A 98 8.66 8.60 -27.47
N LYS A 99 8.24 7.74 -26.53
CA LYS A 99 9.07 6.67 -25.95
C LYS A 99 8.81 5.34 -26.67
N GLN A 100 9.61 4.33 -26.38
CA GLN A 100 9.43 3.00 -26.96
C GLN A 100 8.66 2.06 -26.04
N THR A 101 8.77 2.27 -24.73
CA THR A 101 8.15 1.42 -23.71
C THR A 101 7.31 2.23 -22.73
N LEU A 102 6.34 1.54 -22.11
CA LEU A 102 5.50 2.14 -21.05
C LEU A 102 6.33 2.54 -19.83
N GLU A 103 7.39 1.78 -19.53
CA GLU A 103 8.30 2.05 -18.44
C GLU A 103 9.07 3.36 -18.64
N GLU A 104 9.60 3.57 -19.86
CA GLU A 104 10.26 4.83 -20.21
C GLU A 104 9.29 6.01 -20.17
N ALA A 105 8.06 5.83 -20.67
CA ALA A 105 7.04 6.85 -20.61
C ALA A 105 6.67 7.20 -19.16
N PHE A 106 6.57 6.21 -18.28
CA PHE A 106 6.29 6.43 -16.85
C PHE A 106 7.40 7.21 -16.15
N ILE A 107 8.68 6.88 -16.42
CA ILE A 107 9.83 7.63 -15.89
C ILE A 107 9.74 9.10 -16.30
N ASP A 108 9.45 9.39 -17.55
CA ASP A 108 9.32 10.75 -18.09
C ASP A 108 8.15 11.53 -17.40
N TYR A 109 7.01 10.88 -17.16
CA TYR A 109 5.90 11.47 -16.39
C TYR A 109 6.29 11.75 -14.94
N LEU A 110 7.12 10.89 -14.33
CA LEU A 110 7.63 11.09 -12.98
C LEU A 110 8.61 12.26 -12.89
N GLU A 111 9.55 12.37 -13.82
CA GLU A 111 10.52 13.46 -13.88
C GLU A 111 9.81 14.81 -14.02
N GLU A 112 8.84 14.93 -14.90
CA GLU A 112 8.04 16.14 -15.04
C GLU A 112 7.29 16.51 -13.75
N ALA A 113 6.70 15.51 -13.09
CA ALA A 113 5.97 15.72 -11.84
C ALA A 113 6.87 16.12 -10.66
N THR A 114 8.13 15.70 -10.66
CA THR A 114 9.11 16.06 -9.62
C THR A 114 9.72 17.44 -9.89
N THR A 115 10.09 17.75 -11.12
CA THR A 115 10.65 19.07 -11.52
C THR A 115 9.65 20.21 -11.27
N THR A 116 8.36 19.96 -11.54
CA THR A 116 7.28 20.94 -11.26
C THR A 116 7.13 21.24 -9.76
N LYS A 117 7.56 20.34 -8.87
CA LYS A 117 7.56 20.57 -7.41
C LYS A 117 8.73 21.42 -6.94
N GLU A 118 9.89 21.29 -7.53
CA GLU A 118 11.09 22.06 -7.19
C GLU A 118 10.92 23.52 -7.60
N ASP A 119 10.44 23.80 -8.81
CA ASP A 119 10.13 25.15 -9.29
C ASP A 119 9.05 25.88 -8.48
N ARG A 120 8.10 25.16 -7.88
CA ARG A 120 7.09 25.75 -6.99
C ARG A 120 7.62 26.06 -5.60
N SER A 121 8.66 25.36 -5.15
CA SER A 121 9.28 25.61 -3.84
C SER A 121 10.15 26.87 -3.84
N GLU A 122 10.80 27.18 -4.96
CA GLU A 122 11.65 28.38 -5.09
C GLU A 122 10.87 29.69 -5.36
N LYS A 123 9.64 29.60 -5.91
CA LYS A 123 8.81 30.77 -6.20
C LYS A 123 7.94 31.28 -5.05
N ASN A 124 7.91 30.60 -3.91
CA ASN A 124 7.11 31.02 -2.75
C ASN A 124 7.90 31.82 -1.69
N THR A 125 8.98 32.50 -2.09
CA THR A 125 9.63 33.53 -1.25
C THR A 125 9.44 34.89 -1.89
N GLY A 126 8.20 35.34 -2.02
CA GLY A 126 7.93 36.68 -2.52
C GLY A 126 6.43 36.94 -2.68
N GLU A 127 5.94 37.80 -1.76
CA GLU A 127 4.79 38.69 -1.92
C GLU A 127 3.33 38.09 -1.91
N ILE A 128 2.72 38.33 -0.76
CA ILE A 128 1.29 38.14 -0.47
C ILE A 128 0.51 39.32 -1.09
N THR A 129 -0.35 39.07 -2.08
CA THR A 129 -1.53 39.91 -2.36
C THR A 129 -2.73 39.01 -2.65
N PRO A 130 -3.91 39.34 -2.08
CA PRO A 130 -5.09 38.49 -2.17
C PRO A 130 -5.92 38.85 -3.40
N ALA A 131 -6.23 37.88 -4.25
CA ALA A 131 -7.30 38.00 -5.23
C ALA A 131 -8.20 36.74 -5.16
N THR A 132 -9.42 37.04 -4.94
CA THR A 132 -10.68 36.35 -4.76
C THR A 132 -11.06 35.42 -5.93
N ASP A 133 -11.82 34.37 -5.55
CA ASP A 133 -12.75 33.51 -6.30
C ASP A 133 -12.18 32.31 -7.08
N SER A 134 -12.44 31.14 -6.56
CA SER A 134 -13.56 30.24 -6.85
C SER A 134 -13.39 28.87 -6.14
N SER A 135 -14.32 28.58 -5.33
CA SER A 135 -14.83 27.34 -4.74
C SER A 135 -14.28 26.00 -5.30
N PHE A 136 -13.15 25.58 -4.84
CA PHE A 136 -12.85 24.18 -4.59
C PHE A 136 -12.37 24.08 -3.14
N GLN A 137 -13.23 23.62 -2.25
CA GLN A 137 -12.91 23.41 -0.85
C GLN A 137 -11.80 22.37 -0.75
N SER A 138 -10.56 22.82 -0.76
CA SER A 138 -9.43 22.08 -0.27
C SER A 138 -9.64 21.84 1.21
N ARG A 139 -10.02 20.61 1.57
CA ARG A 139 -10.01 20.17 2.97
C ARG A 139 -8.63 20.49 3.54
N PRO A 140 -8.57 21.15 4.70
CA PRO A 140 -7.28 21.49 5.30
C PRO A 140 -6.50 20.21 5.53
N VAL A 141 -5.27 20.17 5.02
CA VAL A 141 -4.25 19.20 5.42
C VAL A 141 -4.03 19.47 6.90
N PHE A 142 -4.54 18.58 7.74
CA PHE A 142 -4.38 18.65 9.19
C PHE A 142 -2.88 18.63 9.52
N THR A 143 -2.32 19.79 9.78
CA THR A 143 -1.09 19.93 10.57
C THR A 143 -1.32 19.21 11.88
N SER A 144 -0.40 18.31 12.22
CA SER A 144 -0.43 17.35 13.31
C SER A 144 -0.86 17.96 14.65
N ALA A 145 -2.15 18.05 14.88
CA ALA A 145 -2.65 18.15 16.23
C ALA A 145 -2.73 16.71 16.77
N PHE A 146 -2.03 16.46 17.87
CA PHE A 146 -2.10 15.22 18.64
C PHE A 146 -3.58 14.91 18.91
N SER A 147 -4.11 13.89 18.23
CA SER A 147 -5.50 13.47 18.37
C SER A 147 -5.56 12.28 19.32
N PRO A 148 -6.06 12.46 20.56
CA PRO A 148 -6.18 11.37 21.51
C PRO A 148 -7.08 10.23 20.99
N LEU A 149 -8.06 10.55 20.17
CA LEU A 149 -8.92 9.56 19.50
C LEU A 149 -8.15 8.67 18.51
N ARG A 150 -7.17 9.20 17.78
CA ARG A 150 -6.31 8.39 16.91
C ARG A 150 -5.38 7.50 17.72
N LEU A 151 -4.82 8.02 18.81
CA LEU A 151 -4.00 7.23 19.74
C LEU A 151 -4.81 6.08 20.34
N LEU A 152 -6.06 6.35 20.77
CA LEU A 152 -6.96 5.33 21.29
C LEU A 152 -7.30 4.26 20.24
N GLY A 153 -7.51 4.66 18.98
CA GLY A 153 -7.73 3.74 17.86
C GLY A 153 -6.54 2.81 17.60
N TYR A 154 -5.31 3.35 17.63
CA TYR A 154 -4.11 2.55 17.51
C TYR A 154 -3.90 1.62 18.71
N ALA A 155 -4.09 2.12 19.93
CA ALA A 155 -3.98 1.32 21.15
C ALA A 155 -5.00 0.17 21.18
N TYR A 156 -6.23 0.43 20.75
CA TYR A 156 -7.28 -0.59 20.68
C TYR A 156 -6.95 -1.67 19.64
N ARG A 157 -6.46 -1.27 18.45
CA ARG A 157 -6.01 -2.21 17.42
C ARG A 157 -4.87 -3.09 17.91
N GLU A 158 -3.85 -2.50 18.52
CA GLU A 158 -2.70 -3.21 19.07
C GLU A 158 -3.13 -4.19 20.18
N SER A 159 -4.05 -3.76 21.04
CA SER A 159 -4.62 -4.62 22.10
C SER A 159 -5.34 -5.85 21.53
N LEU A 160 -6.08 -5.68 20.44
CA LEU A 160 -6.74 -6.80 19.76
C LEU A 160 -5.74 -7.77 19.13
N GLU A 161 -4.64 -7.27 18.56
CA GLU A 161 -3.58 -8.13 18.01
C GLU A 161 -2.89 -8.95 19.10
N ILE A 162 -2.60 -8.34 20.26
CA ILE A 162 -2.00 -9.04 21.41
C ILE A 162 -2.96 -10.12 21.96
N ILE A 163 -4.26 -9.83 22.06
CA ILE A 163 -5.25 -10.81 22.54
C ILE A 163 -5.43 -11.98 21.56
N ARG A 164 -5.25 -11.75 20.27
CA ARG A 164 -5.35 -12.77 19.22
C ARG A 164 -4.15 -13.70 19.16
N ASP A 165 -3.00 -13.28 19.68
CA ASP A 165 -1.77 -14.07 19.73
C ASP A 165 -1.46 -14.44 21.19
N PRO A 166 -1.89 -15.63 21.66
CA PRO A 166 -1.71 -16.06 23.05
C PRO A 166 -0.24 -16.16 23.43
N VAL A 167 0.67 -16.40 22.48
CA VAL A 167 2.10 -16.47 22.72
C VAL A 167 2.66 -15.10 23.06
N ARG A 168 2.29 -14.06 22.30
CA ARG A 168 2.68 -12.68 22.58
C ARG A 168 2.11 -12.17 23.90
N LEU A 169 0.87 -12.53 24.21
CA LEU A 169 0.22 -12.16 25.47
C LEU A 169 0.99 -12.75 26.67
N VAL A 170 1.35 -14.03 26.62
CA VAL A 170 2.10 -14.71 27.68
C VAL A 170 3.49 -14.09 27.84
N ILE A 171 4.22 -13.83 26.77
CA ILE A 171 5.55 -13.22 26.81
C ILE A 171 5.48 -11.80 27.37
N ALA A 172 4.48 -11.00 26.98
CA ALA A 172 4.33 -9.63 27.46
C ALA A 172 4.03 -9.57 28.97
N LEU A 173 3.14 -10.44 29.48
CA LEU A 173 2.79 -10.50 30.90
C LEU A 173 3.90 -11.13 31.74
N LEU A 174 4.39 -12.29 31.31
CA LEU A 174 5.40 -13.03 32.07
C LEU A 174 6.77 -12.31 32.05
N GLY A 175 7.14 -11.74 30.89
CA GLY A 175 8.38 -10.97 30.73
C GLY A 175 8.40 -9.74 31.62
N THR A 176 7.31 -9.01 31.74
CA THR A 176 7.18 -7.83 32.61
C THR A 176 7.30 -8.22 34.09
N VAL A 177 6.64 -9.32 34.50
CA VAL A 177 6.72 -9.82 35.87
C VAL A 177 8.14 -10.30 36.21
N ILE A 178 8.78 -11.05 35.32
CA ILE A 178 10.16 -11.52 35.51
C ILE A 178 11.13 -10.32 35.61
N LEU A 179 10.98 -9.33 34.72
CA LEU A 179 11.82 -8.13 34.75
C LEU A 179 11.63 -7.35 36.07
N MET A 180 10.40 -7.25 36.57
CA MET A 180 10.09 -6.60 37.84
C MET A 180 10.71 -7.35 39.04
N PHE A 181 10.71 -8.70 38.99
CA PHE A 181 11.38 -9.52 40.02
C PHE A 181 12.91 -9.37 39.96
N ILE A 182 13.52 -9.40 38.80
CA ILE A 182 14.97 -9.24 38.61
C ILE A 182 15.43 -7.85 39.10
N MET A 183 14.67 -6.80 38.70
CA MET A 183 15.00 -5.44 39.13
C MET A 183 14.73 -5.22 40.64
N GLY A 184 13.68 -5.82 41.20
CA GLY A 184 13.34 -5.69 42.63
C GLY A 184 14.25 -6.48 43.55
N TYR A 185 14.75 -7.66 43.13
CA TYR A 185 15.63 -8.50 43.97
C TYR A 185 17.11 -8.41 43.59
N GLY A 186 17.42 -8.05 42.30
CA GLY A 186 18.81 -8.04 41.80
C GLY A 186 19.55 -6.73 42.03
N ILE A 187 18.85 -5.64 42.33
CA ILE A 187 19.45 -4.34 42.69
C ILE A 187 19.27 -4.11 44.18
N THR A 188 19.98 -4.86 44.99
CA THR A 188 20.27 -4.45 46.36
C THR A 188 21.24 -3.30 46.27
N THR A 189 20.77 -2.07 46.44
CA THR A 189 21.61 -0.90 46.66
C THR A 189 22.14 -0.98 48.10
N ASP A 190 22.91 -1.99 48.42
CA ASP A 190 23.71 -2.05 49.63
C ASP A 190 25.00 -1.26 49.39
N VAL A 191 24.87 0.06 49.59
CA VAL A 191 26.03 0.96 49.72
C VAL A 191 26.33 1.06 51.20
N GLU A 192 26.64 -0.09 51.86
CA GLU A 192 27.30 -0.13 53.15
C GLU A 192 28.75 -0.53 52.92
N ASP A 193 29.60 0.47 52.70
CA ASP A 193 30.98 0.57 53.13
C ASP A 193 31.71 1.69 52.37
N LEU A 194 31.41 2.92 52.75
CA LEU A 194 32.33 4.04 52.57
C LEU A 194 32.94 4.37 53.94
N SER A 195 33.95 3.61 54.31
CA SER A 195 34.85 4.02 55.39
C SER A 195 35.81 5.07 54.82
N PHE A 196 35.75 6.29 55.40
CA PHE A 196 36.77 7.33 55.22
C PHE A 196 37.98 7.04 56.08
#